data_d17ba84113eaa0c0b9489535d0d9e400
#
_entry.id   d17ba84113eaa0c0b9489535d0d9e400
#
_cell.length_a   1.000
_cell.length_b   1.000
_cell.length_c   1.000
_cell.angle_alpha   90.00
_cell.angle_beta   90.00
_cell.angle_gamma   90.00
#
_symmetry.space_group_name_H-M   'P 1'
#
loop_
_entity.id
_entity.type
_entity.pdbx_description
1 polymer ?
#
loop_
_entity_poly.entity_id
_entity_poly.type
_entity_poly.pdbx_seq_one_letter_code
_entity_poly.pdbx_strand_id
1 'polypeptide(L)'
;RRAGVPTHHIGVVRGNELVDTLVSAPPQTHIPCLEAAMSVAEYGQTAVADRAQAWSRLDVKGVLASPVDLAVDVCWPWGDPEVRPRARAEWVNAISVAMADEGVTLGIAPIRTLGEAGGVLDMLVEAGFEIDGPDWK
;
A
#
# COMPACT_ATOMS: atom_id res chain seq x y z
N ARG A 1 1.48 -2.32 -29.37
CA ARG A 1 2.91 -1.95 -29.57
C ARG A 1 3.49 -1.71 -28.19
N ARG A 2 4.46 -2.53 -27.77
CA ARG A 2 5.22 -2.26 -26.56
C ARG A 2 6.02 -0.97 -26.80
N ALA A 3 5.86 0.02 -25.94
CA ALA A 3 6.52 1.33 -26.07
C ALA A 3 8.03 1.28 -25.78
N GLY A 4 8.61 0.10 -25.52
CA GLY A 4 10.02 -0.05 -25.20
C GLY A 4 10.43 0.54 -23.83
N VAL A 5 9.47 0.89 -22.99
CA VAL A 5 9.74 1.41 -21.64
C VAL A 5 10.20 0.26 -20.75
N PRO A 6 11.41 0.32 -20.17
CA PRO A 6 11.84 -0.69 -19.19
C PRO A 6 10.92 -0.68 -17.97
N THR A 7 10.62 -1.85 -17.45
CA THR A 7 9.76 -1.99 -16.28
C THR A 7 10.46 -2.81 -15.20
N HIS A 8 10.36 -2.36 -13.95
CA HIS A 8 10.89 -3.03 -12.78
C HIS A 8 9.74 -3.34 -11.82
N HIS A 9 9.72 -4.54 -11.27
CA HIS A 9 8.78 -4.92 -10.21
C HIS A 9 9.41 -4.64 -8.85
N ILE A 10 8.64 -3.95 -7.99
CA ILE A 10 9.06 -3.58 -6.64
C ILE A 10 8.20 -4.35 -5.64
N GLY A 11 8.81 -4.80 -4.54
CA GLY A 11 8.08 -5.52 -3.50
C GLY A 11 7.65 -6.92 -3.93
N VAL A 12 8.48 -7.62 -4.69
CA VAL A 12 8.21 -9.00 -5.09
C VAL A 12 8.28 -9.91 -3.86
N VAL A 13 7.12 -10.24 -3.33
CA VAL A 13 7.00 -11.25 -2.30
C VAL A 13 6.87 -12.61 -2.98
N ARG A 14 7.67 -13.59 -2.57
CA ARG A 14 7.58 -14.94 -3.11
C ARG A 14 6.27 -15.57 -2.65
N GLY A 15 5.33 -15.74 -3.57
CA GLY A 15 3.97 -16.15 -3.27
C GLY A 15 3.86 -17.50 -2.54
N ASN A 16 4.77 -18.46 -2.86
CA ASN A 16 4.84 -19.73 -2.17
C ASN A 16 5.24 -19.59 -0.69
N GLU A 17 6.27 -18.80 -0.36
CA GLU A 17 6.70 -18.57 1.02
C GLU A 17 5.58 -17.90 1.83
N LEU A 18 4.87 -16.97 1.21
CA LEU A 18 3.75 -16.31 1.84
C LEU A 18 2.58 -17.27 2.10
N VAL A 19 2.23 -18.13 1.14
CA VAL A 19 1.16 -19.11 1.31
C VAL A 19 1.51 -20.10 2.42
N ASP A 20 2.76 -20.57 2.45
CA ASP A 20 3.22 -21.49 3.50
C ASP A 20 3.13 -20.84 4.89
N THR A 21 3.52 -19.56 5.02
CA THR A 21 3.37 -18.78 6.26
C THR A 21 1.90 -18.64 6.65
N LEU A 22 1.02 -18.31 5.70
CA LEU A 22 -0.42 -18.15 5.95
C LEU A 22 -1.06 -19.47 6.43
N VAL A 23 -0.76 -20.58 5.75
CA VAL A 23 -1.37 -21.88 6.05
C VAL A 23 -0.86 -22.45 7.37
N SER A 24 0.41 -22.20 7.72
CA SER A 24 1.00 -22.67 8.97
C SER A 24 0.70 -21.78 10.18
N ALA A 25 0.18 -20.57 9.95
CA ALA A 25 -0.14 -19.65 11.04
C ALA A 25 -1.29 -20.17 11.92
N PRO A 26 -1.24 -19.95 13.25
CA PRO A 26 -2.32 -20.33 14.15
C PRO A 26 -3.65 -19.68 13.71
N PRO A 27 -4.80 -20.38 13.79
CA PRO A 27 -6.09 -19.83 13.36
C PRO A 27 -6.45 -18.48 13.99
N GLN A 28 -5.98 -18.21 15.20
CA GLN A 28 -6.22 -16.97 15.93
C GLN A 28 -5.61 -15.74 15.24
N THR A 29 -4.56 -15.90 14.45
CA THR A 29 -3.94 -14.80 13.71
C THR A 29 -4.81 -14.28 12.58
N HIS A 30 -5.81 -15.06 12.16
CA HIS A 30 -6.73 -14.67 11.08
C HIS A 30 -7.98 -13.95 11.59
N ILE A 31 -8.25 -14.00 12.91
CA ILE A 31 -9.46 -13.39 13.50
C ILE A 31 -9.55 -11.90 13.19
N PRO A 32 -8.50 -11.06 13.35
CA PRO A 32 -8.60 -9.63 13.05
C PRO A 32 -8.99 -9.33 11.59
N CYS A 33 -8.48 -10.13 10.65
CA CYS A 33 -8.87 -9.98 9.24
C CYS A 33 -10.34 -10.37 9.00
N LEU A 34 -10.82 -11.44 9.64
CA LEU A 34 -12.21 -11.85 9.55
C LEU A 34 -13.15 -10.78 10.13
N GLU A 35 -12.84 -10.26 11.31
CA GLU A 35 -13.60 -9.18 11.96
C GLU A 35 -13.65 -7.92 11.10
N ALA A 36 -12.51 -7.54 10.50
CA ALA A 36 -12.44 -6.42 9.59
C ALA A 36 -13.27 -6.65 8.31
N ALA A 37 -13.24 -7.85 7.75
CA ALA A 37 -14.07 -8.21 6.60
C ALA A 37 -15.58 -8.18 6.93
N MET A 38 -15.97 -8.64 8.11
CA MET A 38 -17.35 -8.56 8.60
C MET A 38 -17.79 -7.10 8.75
N SER A 39 -16.94 -6.25 9.33
CA SER A 39 -17.21 -4.82 9.46
C SER A 39 -17.43 -4.15 8.10
N VAL A 40 -16.59 -4.46 7.09
CA VAL A 40 -16.81 -3.95 5.73
C VAL A 40 -18.13 -4.44 5.15
N ALA A 41 -18.51 -5.68 5.40
CA ALA A 41 -19.78 -6.24 4.92
C ALA A 41 -20.99 -5.53 5.56
N GLU A 42 -20.90 -5.10 6.81
CA GLU A 42 -21.94 -4.32 7.50
C GLU A 42 -22.14 -2.93 6.87
N TYR A 43 -21.06 -2.26 6.46
CA TYR A 43 -21.14 -1.00 5.71
C TYR A 43 -21.70 -1.19 4.28
N GLY A 44 -21.61 -2.38 3.74
CA GLY A 44 -22.13 -2.74 2.43
C GLY A 44 -21.56 -1.91 1.27
N GLN A 45 -22.41 -1.62 0.28
CA GLN A 45 -21.99 -0.85 -0.91
C GLN A 45 -21.58 0.60 -0.59
N THR A 46 -22.03 1.17 0.52
CA THR A 46 -21.72 2.54 0.92
C THR A 46 -20.21 2.71 1.15
N ALA A 47 -19.55 1.75 1.81
CA ALA A 47 -18.10 1.83 2.05
C ALA A 47 -17.30 1.93 0.74
N VAL A 48 -17.70 1.19 -0.28
CA VAL A 48 -17.03 1.23 -1.59
C VAL A 48 -17.32 2.55 -2.32
N ALA A 49 -18.56 3.05 -2.25
CA ALA A 49 -18.96 4.29 -2.89
C ALA A 49 -18.24 5.50 -2.24
N ASP A 50 -18.18 5.56 -0.92
CA ASP A 50 -17.51 6.63 -0.18
C ASP A 50 -16.00 6.64 -0.46
N ARG A 51 -15.38 5.45 -0.49
CA ARG A 51 -13.97 5.31 -0.89
C ARG A 51 -13.73 5.81 -2.32
N ALA A 52 -14.58 5.42 -3.26
CA ALA A 52 -14.47 5.85 -4.65
C ALA A 52 -14.64 7.37 -4.78
N GLN A 53 -15.54 7.96 -4.01
CA GLN A 53 -15.74 9.41 -3.96
C GLN A 53 -14.52 10.14 -3.36
N ALA A 54 -13.93 9.65 -2.28
CA ALA A 54 -12.70 10.18 -1.73
C ALA A 54 -11.55 10.12 -2.77
N TRP A 55 -11.41 8.97 -3.44
CA TRP A 55 -10.43 8.79 -4.51
C TRP A 55 -10.61 9.80 -5.66
N SER A 56 -11.84 10.01 -6.13
CA SER A 56 -12.14 10.95 -7.22
C SER A 56 -11.84 12.41 -6.88
N ARG A 57 -11.74 12.74 -5.61
CA ARG A 57 -11.39 14.08 -5.09
C ARG A 57 -9.94 14.20 -4.65
N LEU A 58 -9.14 13.16 -4.86
CA LEU A 58 -7.76 13.07 -4.38
C LEU A 58 -7.63 13.22 -2.85
N ASP A 59 -8.69 12.88 -2.11
CA ASP A 59 -8.70 12.85 -0.65
C ASP A 59 -8.01 11.58 -0.16
N VAL A 60 -6.68 11.64 -0.06
CA VAL A 60 -5.85 10.51 0.35
C VAL A 60 -6.22 10.06 1.77
N LYS A 61 -6.43 11.00 2.68
CA LYS A 61 -6.82 10.70 4.07
C LYS A 61 -8.18 9.97 4.13
N GLY A 62 -9.15 10.43 3.37
CA GLY A 62 -10.46 9.79 3.28
C GLY A 62 -10.39 8.37 2.70
N VAL A 63 -9.54 8.15 1.70
CA VAL A 63 -9.30 6.81 1.16
C VAL A 63 -8.67 5.91 2.22
N LEU A 64 -7.59 6.34 2.87
CA LEU A 64 -6.86 5.54 3.87
C LEU A 64 -7.70 5.24 5.13
N ALA A 65 -8.64 6.13 5.48
CA ALA A 65 -9.56 5.95 6.60
C ALA A 65 -10.80 5.12 6.22
N SER A 66 -10.98 4.75 4.95
CA SER A 66 -12.14 3.98 4.54
C SER A 66 -12.15 2.59 5.19
N PRO A 67 -13.33 2.04 5.54
CA PRO A 67 -13.43 0.69 6.11
C PRO A 67 -12.77 -0.36 5.24
N VAL A 68 -12.83 -0.21 3.91
CA VAL A 68 -12.21 -1.13 2.96
C VAL A 68 -10.68 -1.13 3.07
N ASP A 69 -10.05 0.05 3.12
CA ASP A 69 -8.60 0.15 3.24
C ASP A 69 -8.11 -0.28 4.62
N LEU A 70 -8.87 0.01 5.68
CA LEU A 70 -8.57 -0.46 7.03
C LEU A 70 -8.64 -2.00 7.13
N ALA A 71 -9.61 -2.62 6.46
CA ALA A 71 -9.71 -4.08 6.42
C ALA A 71 -8.53 -4.71 5.67
N VAL A 72 -8.14 -4.15 4.53
CA VAL A 72 -6.96 -4.62 3.78
C VAL A 72 -5.69 -4.52 4.62
N ASP A 73 -5.61 -3.52 5.50
CA ASP A 73 -4.45 -3.26 6.35
C ASP A 73 -4.15 -4.38 7.35
N VAL A 74 -5.19 -4.98 7.92
CA VAL A 74 -5.05 -6.05 8.91
C VAL A 74 -5.05 -7.44 8.29
N CYS A 75 -5.47 -7.55 7.02
CA CYS A 75 -5.47 -8.82 6.31
C CYS A 75 -4.10 -9.14 5.72
N TRP A 76 -3.78 -10.43 5.74
CA TRP A 76 -2.58 -10.92 5.09
C TRP A 76 -2.57 -10.61 3.57
N PRO A 77 -1.43 -10.26 2.95
CA PRO A 77 -0.08 -10.17 3.55
C PRO A 77 0.23 -8.87 4.28
N TRP A 78 -0.61 -7.86 4.18
CA TRP A 78 -0.33 -6.52 4.71
C TRP A 78 -0.37 -6.43 6.24
N GLY A 79 -1.15 -7.30 6.88
CA GLY A 79 -1.16 -7.44 8.33
C GLY A 79 0.07 -8.14 8.92
N ASP A 80 0.96 -8.68 8.08
CA ASP A 80 2.22 -9.25 8.53
C ASP A 80 3.21 -8.15 8.92
N PRO A 81 3.76 -8.18 10.16
CA PRO A 81 4.62 -7.10 10.66
C PRO A 81 5.95 -6.96 9.90
N GLU A 82 6.39 -7.98 9.17
CA GLU A 82 7.64 -7.94 8.41
C GLU A 82 7.44 -7.49 6.95
N VAL A 83 6.29 -7.78 6.37
CA VAL A 83 6.02 -7.49 4.96
C VAL A 83 5.99 -6.00 4.69
N ARG A 84 5.27 -5.24 5.51
CA ARG A 84 5.06 -3.81 5.30
C ARG A 84 6.34 -2.97 5.39
N PRO A 85 7.15 -3.08 6.45
CA PRO A 85 8.41 -2.32 6.54
C PRO A 85 9.36 -2.64 5.39
N ARG A 86 9.45 -3.91 5.00
CA ARG A 86 10.27 -4.32 3.88
C ARG A 86 9.77 -3.73 2.55
N ALA A 87 8.48 -3.78 2.28
CA ALA A 87 7.90 -3.19 1.08
C ALA A 87 8.17 -1.68 0.99
N ARG A 88 8.03 -0.94 2.10
CA ARG A 88 8.35 0.49 2.15
C ARG A 88 9.83 0.76 1.84
N ALA A 89 10.73 0.03 2.47
CA ALA A 89 12.17 0.19 2.25
C ALA A 89 12.55 -0.10 0.79
N GLU A 90 11.99 -1.13 0.18
CA GLU A 90 12.20 -1.44 -1.23
C GLU A 90 11.69 -0.33 -2.16
N TRP A 91 10.52 0.26 -1.85
CA TRP A 91 9.98 1.39 -2.60
C TRP A 91 10.86 2.63 -2.49
N VAL A 92 11.29 3.00 -1.29
CA VAL A 92 12.19 4.15 -1.08
C VAL A 92 13.49 3.97 -1.83
N ASN A 93 14.10 2.79 -1.75
CA ASN A 93 15.32 2.48 -2.48
C ASN A 93 15.12 2.56 -4.00
N ALA A 94 14.04 1.98 -4.52
CA ALA A 94 13.76 1.99 -5.95
C ALA A 94 13.51 3.41 -6.49
N ILE A 95 12.80 4.26 -5.74
CA ILE A 95 12.58 5.66 -6.09
C ILE A 95 13.90 6.42 -6.05
N SER A 96 14.70 6.25 -4.99
CA SER A 96 15.99 6.92 -4.86
C SER A 96 16.95 6.56 -6.00
N VAL A 97 16.98 5.29 -6.41
CA VAL A 97 17.77 4.86 -7.57
C VAL A 97 17.24 5.48 -8.86
N ALA A 98 15.93 5.46 -9.08
CA ALA A 98 15.32 6.03 -10.28
C ALA A 98 15.52 7.56 -10.39
N MET A 99 15.54 8.26 -9.26
CA MET A 99 15.77 9.72 -9.23
C MET A 99 17.24 10.12 -9.44
N ALA A 100 18.17 9.15 -9.37
CA ALA A 100 19.58 9.41 -9.73
C ALA A 100 19.82 9.41 -11.25
N ASP A 101 18.90 8.85 -12.02
CA ASP A 101 18.97 8.80 -13.47
C ASP A 101 18.27 10.03 -14.09
N GLU A 102 18.72 10.46 -15.27
CA GLU A 102 18.04 11.50 -16.05
C GLU A 102 16.71 10.99 -16.63
N GLY A 103 15.68 11.79 -16.58
CA GLY A 103 14.39 11.50 -17.21
C GLY A 103 13.20 11.52 -16.27
N VAL A 104 12.14 10.83 -16.66
CA VAL A 104 10.88 10.71 -15.90
C VAL A 104 10.58 9.27 -15.65
N THR A 105 10.37 8.92 -14.40
CA THR A 105 9.97 7.57 -13.97
C THR A 105 8.54 7.59 -13.47
N LEU A 106 7.73 6.63 -13.91
CA LEU A 106 6.37 6.40 -13.39
C LEU A 106 6.40 5.23 -12.40
N GLY A 107 6.02 5.49 -11.16
CA GLY A 107 5.79 4.46 -10.14
C GLY A 107 4.29 4.24 -9.91
N ILE A 108 3.86 2.98 -9.80
CA ILE A 108 2.48 2.63 -9.43
C ILE A 108 2.55 1.78 -8.16
N ALA A 109 2.05 2.31 -7.06
CA ALA A 109 2.07 1.66 -5.76
C ALA A 109 0.69 1.69 -5.09
N PRO A 110 0.41 0.77 -4.14
CA PRO A 110 -0.75 0.89 -3.28
C PRO A 110 -0.71 2.21 -2.51
N ILE A 111 -1.85 2.92 -2.46
CA ILE A 111 -1.93 4.24 -1.81
C ILE A 111 -1.51 4.18 -0.34
N ARG A 112 -1.81 3.10 0.36
CA ARG A 112 -1.42 2.91 1.76
C ARG A 112 0.09 2.81 1.92
N THR A 113 0.78 2.08 1.05
CA THR A 113 2.25 2.01 1.06
C THR A 113 2.88 3.39 0.91
N LEU A 114 2.27 4.26 0.09
CA LEU A 114 2.75 5.61 -0.13
C LEU A 114 2.41 6.56 1.02
N GLY A 115 1.12 6.70 1.35
CA GLY A 115 0.58 7.82 2.11
C GLY A 115 0.16 7.53 3.54
N GLU A 116 0.33 6.31 4.08
CA GLU A 116 0.09 6.07 5.51
C GLU A 116 1.18 6.74 6.37
N ALA A 117 0.91 6.94 7.64
CA ALA A 117 1.88 7.49 8.58
C ALA A 117 3.17 6.64 8.62
N GLY A 118 4.32 7.25 8.42
CA GLY A 118 5.60 6.56 8.23
C GLY A 118 5.65 5.75 6.93
N GLY A 119 4.83 6.07 5.95
CA GLY A 119 4.85 5.47 4.62
C GLY A 119 6.01 5.96 3.75
N VAL A 120 6.00 5.53 2.49
CA VAL A 120 7.09 5.84 1.55
C VAL A 120 7.26 7.35 1.35
N LEU A 121 6.15 8.12 1.26
CA LEU A 121 6.24 9.58 1.08
C LEU A 121 6.87 10.27 2.28
N ASP A 122 6.55 9.85 3.50
CA ASP A 122 7.18 10.38 4.71
C ASP A 122 8.68 10.08 4.74
N MET A 123 9.06 8.86 4.41
CA MET A 123 10.47 8.44 4.35
C MET A 123 11.27 9.20 3.27
N LEU A 124 10.64 9.49 2.12
CA LEU A 124 11.26 10.29 1.07
C LEU A 124 11.47 11.76 1.50
N VAL A 125 10.48 12.35 2.18
CA VAL A 125 10.63 13.70 2.76
C VAL A 125 11.76 13.74 3.79
N GLU A 126 11.86 12.74 4.67
CA GLU A 126 12.97 12.60 5.62
C GLU A 126 14.32 12.44 4.93
N ALA A 127 14.36 11.80 3.77
CA ALA A 127 15.55 11.66 2.93
C ALA A 127 15.88 12.92 2.12
N GLY A 128 15.07 13.99 2.22
CA GLY A 128 15.31 15.28 1.57
C GLY A 128 14.69 15.45 0.18
N PHE A 129 13.81 14.53 -0.23
CA PHE A 129 13.04 14.70 -1.46
C PHE A 129 11.92 15.72 -1.29
N GLU A 130 11.71 16.55 -2.29
CA GLU A 130 10.53 17.41 -2.39
C GLU A 130 9.39 16.63 -3.03
N ILE A 131 8.23 16.65 -2.37
CA ILE A 131 7.04 15.94 -2.82
C ILE A 131 5.95 16.96 -3.15
N ASP A 132 5.47 16.91 -4.37
CA ASP A 132 4.31 17.69 -4.83
C ASP A 132 3.15 16.74 -5.14
N GLY A 133 1.97 17.05 -4.59
CA GLY A 133 0.79 16.21 -4.79
C GLY A 133 -0.33 16.48 -3.78
N PRO A 134 -1.35 15.60 -3.76
CA PRO A 134 -2.42 15.68 -2.78
C PRO A 134 -1.89 15.55 -1.35
N ASP A 135 -2.56 16.24 -0.41
CA ASP A 135 -2.23 16.14 1.02
C ASP A 135 -2.50 14.72 1.54
N TRP A 136 -1.48 14.08 2.10
CA TRP A 136 -1.56 12.73 2.69
C TRP A 136 -1.38 12.70 4.21
N LYS A 137 -1.01 13.85 4.84
CA LYS A 137 -0.79 14.02 6.30
C LYS A 137 -1.99 14.59 7.02
#